data_322f7f71651599deb1af88f0261b9c4f
#
_entry.id   322f7f71651599deb1af88f0261b9c4f
#
_cell.length_a   1.000
_cell.length_b   1.000
_cell.length_c   1.000
_cell.angle_alpha   90.00
_cell.angle_beta   90.00
_cell.angle_gamma   90.00
#
_symmetry.space_group_name_H-M   'P 1'
#
loop_
_entity.id
_entity.type
_entity.pdbx_description
1 polymer ?
#
loop_
_entity_poly.entity_id
_entity_poly.type
_entity_poly.pdbx_seq_one_letter_code
_entity_poly.pdbx_strand_id
1 'polypeptide(L)'
;IMEGHAASAGAKELCEHLLPSDSLPEIRRTQTETADALRRILRRGSLSFGGIRDIRGSVKRLQIGGVLGMGELLQIMSLLETAGKVRQYGTREEDEGSGDSLDESFRLLEPVTALAHEIRRCILAEDAMADDASSALREIRRSMRQMDDRVHSTLNSMVNGSARTWLQDAVITMRDGRYCLPVKAEYRNQVQ
;
A
#
# COMPACT_ATOMS: atom_id res chain seq x y z
N ILE A 1 7.27 -10.33 29.63
CA ILE A 1 8.62 -10.27 29.02
C ILE A 1 8.56 -10.69 27.55
N MET A 2 7.91 -11.82 27.22
CA MET A 2 7.81 -12.35 25.82
C MET A 2 7.08 -11.40 24.88
N GLU A 3 6.01 -10.73 25.33
CA GLU A 3 5.24 -9.75 24.57
C GLU A 3 6.11 -8.61 24.00
N GLY A 4 7.12 -8.15 24.75
CA GLY A 4 8.04 -7.11 24.30
C GLY A 4 8.91 -7.50 23.10
N HIS A 5 9.05 -8.78 22.81
CA HIS A 5 9.78 -9.34 21.65
C HIS A 5 8.87 -9.70 20.48
N ALA A 6 7.53 -9.68 20.67
CA ALA A 6 6.58 -9.99 19.63
C ALA A 6 6.40 -8.80 18.68
N ALA A 7 6.68 -9.01 17.38
CA ALA A 7 6.71 -7.94 16.38
C ALA A 7 5.33 -7.63 15.77
N SER A 8 4.33 -8.49 15.93
CA SER A 8 2.99 -8.29 15.37
C SER A 8 1.90 -8.35 16.45
N ALA A 9 0.75 -7.72 16.19
CA ALA A 9 -0.39 -7.74 17.11
C ALA A 9 -0.86 -9.17 17.42
N GLY A 10 -0.94 -10.04 16.41
CA GLY A 10 -1.31 -11.44 16.59
C GLY A 10 -0.30 -12.24 17.43
N ALA A 11 1.01 -11.96 17.27
CA ALA A 11 2.03 -12.59 18.09
C ALA A 11 1.97 -12.12 19.55
N LYS A 12 1.66 -10.87 19.81
CA LYS A 12 1.45 -10.32 21.16
C LYS A 12 0.25 -10.99 21.82
N GLU A 13 -0.87 -11.08 21.13
CA GLU A 13 -2.08 -11.76 21.58
C GLU A 13 -1.80 -13.23 21.95
N LEU A 14 -1.00 -13.95 21.13
CA LEU A 14 -0.58 -15.31 21.45
C LEU A 14 0.31 -15.38 22.73
N CYS A 15 1.21 -14.42 22.90
CA CYS A 15 2.05 -14.34 24.09
C CYS A 15 1.26 -14.05 25.37
N GLU A 16 0.21 -13.22 25.29
CA GLU A 16 -0.67 -12.87 26.42
C GLU A 16 -1.51 -14.08 26.87
N HIS A 17 -1.92 -14.94 25.92
CA HIS A 17 -2.73 -16.11 26.17
C HIS A 17 -1.91 -17.40 26.41
N LEU A 18 -0.57 -17.28 26.45
CA LEU A 18 0.30 -18.43 26.68
C LEU A 18 0.16 -18.92 28.13
N LEU A 19 -0.33 -20.14 28.30
CA LEU A 19 -0.48 -20.79 29.58
C LEU A 19 0.49 -21.97 29.70
N PRO A 20 0.92 -22.32 30.92
CA PRO A 20 1.66 -23.55 31.15
C PRO A 20 0.84 -24.77 30.73
N SER A 21 1.47 -25.73 30.07
CA SER A 21 0.86 -27.01 29.71
C SER A 21 1.40 -28.16 30.62
N ASP A 22 0.55 -29.09 30.98
CA ASP A 22 0.90 -30.33 31.69
C ASP A 22 1.01 -31.54 30.74
N SER A 23 0.72 -31.32 29.46
CA SER A 23 0.82 -32.33 28.41
C SER A 23 2.27 -32.52 27.97
N LEU A 24 2.91 -33.63 28.36
CA LEU A 24 4.28 -33.96 27.95
C LEU A 24 4.51 -33.95 26.42
N PRO A 25 3.60 -34.47 25.57
CA PRO A 25 3.75 -34.40 24.12
C PRO A 25 3.74 -32.95 23.60
N GLU A 26 2.86 -32.10 24.13
CA GLU A 26 2.77 -30.68 23.75
C GLU A 26 4.04 -29.95 24.18
N ILE A 27 4.50 -30.12 25.41
CA ILE A 27 5.72 -29.50 25.90
C ILE A 27 6.91 -29.86 25.00
N ARG A 28 7.07 -31.14 24.66
CA ARG A 28 8.16 -31.62 23.79
C ARG A 28 8.06 -30.97 22.40
N ARG A 29 6.86 -30.92 21.82
CA ARG A 29 6.63 -30.30 20.51
C ARG A 29 7.06 -28.83 20.50
N THR A 30 6.56 -28.02 21.45
CA THR A 30 6.86 -26.58 21.50
C THR A 30 8.33 -26.29 21.81
N GLN A 31 8.98 -27.12 22.62
CA GLN A 31 10.43 -27.06 22.85
C GLN A 31 11.22 -27.37 21.57
N THR A 32 10.80 -28.39 20.80
CA THR A 32 11.43 -28.70 19.51
C THR A 32 11.26 -27.60 18.52
N GLU A 33 10.05 -27.04 18.36
CA GLU A 33 9.77 -25.89 17.50
C GLU A 33 10.65 -24.68 17.86
N THR A 34 10.82 -24.40 19.16
CA THR A 34 11.69 -23.31 19.64
C THR A 34 13.17 -23.57 19.32
N ALA A 35 13.63 -24.78 19.50
CA ALA A 35 15.02 -25.18 19.19
C ALA A 35 15.29 -25.12 17.68
N ASP A 36 14.33 -25.51 16.85
CA ASP A 36 14.41 -25.45 15.40
C ASP A 36 14.40 -24.00 14.91
N ALA A 37 13.54 -23.14 15.49
CA ALA A 37 13.54 -21.71 15.22
C ALA A 37 14.90 -21.07 15.51
N LEU A 38 15.48 -21.37 16.67
CA LEU A 38 16.80 -20.87 17.03
C LEU A 38 17.89 -21.33 16.06
N ARG A 39 17.88 -22.64 15.69
CA ARG A 39 18.82 -23.17 14.68
C ARG A 39 18.70 -22.46 13.33
N ARG A 40 17.48 -22.17 12.87
CA ARG A 40 17.26 -21.41 11.63
C ARG A 40 17.80 -20.00 11.72
N ILE A 41 17.52 -19.29 12.83
CA ILE A 41 18.03 -17.94 13.06
C ILE A 41 19.57 -17.91 13.04
N LEU A 42 20.22 -18.87 13.69
CA LEU A 42 21.67 -18.95 13.70
C LEU A 42 22.30 -19.25 12.34
N ARG A 43 21.60 -20.00 11.48
CA ARG A 43 22.10 -20.36 10.13
C ARG A 43 21.79 -19.31 9.07
N ARG A 44 20.56 -18.76 9.07
CA ARG A 44 20.01 -17.93 8.00
C ARG A 44 19.76 -16.47 8.41
N GLY A 45 20.01 -16.13 9.68
CA GLY A 45 19.62 -14.84 10.23
C GLY A 45 18.16 -14.79 10.66
N SER A 46 17.77 -13.69 11.27
CA SER A 46 16.40 -13.46 11.77
C SER A 46 15.47 -12.98 10.68
N LEU A 47 14.21 -13.41 10.74
CA LEU A 47 13.12 -12.86 9.96
C LEU A 47 12.60 -11.56 10.59
N SER A 48 12.29 -10.58 9.76
CA SER A 48 11.57 -9.38 10.18
C SER A 48 10.07 -9.55 9.94
N PHE A 49 9.28 -9.47 10.99
CA PHE A 49 7.82 -9.41 10.97
C PHE A 49 7.30 -7.99 11.18
N GLY A 50 8.20 -6.99 11.14
CA GLY A 50 7.85 -5.59 11.29
C GLY A 50 6.96 -5.10 10.15
N GLY A 51 5.99 -4.23 10.48
CA GLY A 51 5.06 -3.66 9.50
C GLY A 51 3.81 -4.52 9.22
N ILE A 52 3.71 -5.74 9.75
CA ILE A 52 2.48 -6.53 9.67
C ILE A 52 1.39 -5.86 10.50
N ARG A 53 0.32 -5.47 9.85
CA ARG A 53 -0.89 -4.94 10.48
C ARG A 53 -1.96 -6.03 10.62
N ASP A 54 -2.81 -5.90 11.63
CA ASP A 54 -3.97 -6.78 11.77
C ASP A 54 -5.03 -6.43 10.72
N ILE A 55 -5.23 -7.32 9.76
CA ILE A 55 -6.21 -7.15 8.68
C ILE A 55 -7.53 -7.89 8.93
N ARG A 56 -7.70 -8.55 10.11
CA ARG A 56 -8.93 -9.31 10.43
C ARG A 56 -10.19 -8.46 10.31
N GLY A 57 -10.12 -7.19 10.71
CA GLY A 57 -11.23 -6.23 10.57
C GLY A 57 -11.59 -5.95 9.10
N SER A 58 -10.58 -5.76 8.25
CA SER A 58 -10.77 -5.54 6.81
C SER A 58 -11.37 -6.78 6.13
N VAL A 59 -10.90 -7.97 6.49
CA VAL A 59 -11.46 -9.24 5.97
C VAL A 59 -12.92 -9.41 6.38
N LYS A 60 -13.27 -9.16 7.65
CA LYS A 60 -14.66 -9.22 8.12
C LYS A 60 -15.56 -8.24 7.36
N ARG A 61 -15.07 -7.03 7.07
CA ARG A 61 -15.83 -6.03 6.30
C ARG A 61 -16.09 -6.51 4.86
N LEU A 62 -15.11 -7.12 4.20
CA LEU A 62 -15.30 -7.70 2.88
C LEU A 62 -16.31 -8.85 2.88
N GLN A 63 -16.30 -9.71 3.91
CA GLN A 63 -17.25 -10.83 4.03
C GLN A 63 -18.72 -10.38 4.09
N ILE A 64 -18.98 -9.19 4.62
CA ILE A 64 -20.33 -8.59 4.64
C ILE A 64 -20.61 -7.65 3.47
N GLY A 65 -19.79 -7.71 2.39
CA GLY A 65 -19.97 -6.90 1.18
C GLY A 65 -19.47 -5.45 1.29
N GLY A 66 -18.66 -5.12 2.30
CA GLY A 66 -18.06 -3.81 2.42
C GLY A 66 -16.89 -3.59 1.45
N VAL A 67 -16.45 -2.33 1.33
CA VAL A 67 -15.34 -1.90 0.48
C VAL A 67 -14.17 -1.46 1.35
N LEU A 68 -12.95 -1.67 0.86
CA LEU A 68 -11.71 -1.25 1.51
C LEU A 68 -11.15 0.01 0.85
N GLY A 69 -10.57 0.89 1.66
CA GLY A 69 -9.81 2.04 1.20
C GLY A 69 -8.40 1.65 0.72
N MET A 70 -7.73 2.60 0.03
CA MET A 70 -6.37 2.39 -0.48
C MET A 70 -5.36 2.04 0.62
N GLY A 71 -5.42 2.71 1.78
CA GLY A 71 -4.56 2.41 2.92
C GLY A 71 -4.73 0.99 3.46
N GLU A 72 -5.97 0.48 3.52
CA GLU A 72 -6.25 -0.89 3.95
C GLU A 72 -5.71 -1.92 2.94
N LEU A 73 -5.85 -1.63 1.63
CA LEU A 73 -5.29 -2.47 0.58
C LEU A 73 -3.76 -2.51 0.62
N LEU A 74 -3.09 -1.38 0.91
CA LEU A 74 -1.64 -1.34 1.11
C LEU A 74 -1.19 -2.15 2.34
N GLN A 75 -1.98 -2.17 3.42
CA GLN A 75 -1.70 -3.03 4.58
C GLN A 75 -1.82 -4.52 4.23
N ILE A 76 -2.84 -4.89 3.46
CA ILE A 76 -3.00 -6.26 2.93
C ILE A 76 -1.81 -6.62 2.04
N MET A 77 -1.42 -5.75 1.11
CA MET A 77 -0.25 -5.94 0.25
C MET A 77 1.01 -6.20 1.08
N SER A 78 1.28 -5.37 2.09
CA SER A 78 2.44 -5.51 2.97
C SER A 78 2.45 -6.87 3.70
N LEU A 79 1.28 -7.33 4.18
CA LEU A 79 1.14 -8.65 4.78
C LEU A 79 1.45 -9.77 3.79
N LEU A 80 0.90 -9.71 2.58
CA LEU A 80 1.11 -10.73 1.54
C LEU A 80 2.58 -10.80 1.10
N GLU A 81 3.24 -9.65 0.95
CA GLU A 81 4.67 -9.59 0.64
C GLU A 81 5.54 -10.16 1.77
N THR A 82 5.18 -9.85 3.02
CA THR A 82 5.87 -10.43 4.18
C THR A 82 5.66 -11.93 4.24
N ALA A 83 4.45 -12.42 3.99
CA ALA A 83 4.16 -13.85 3.89
C ALA A 83 5.01 -14.53 2.80
N GLY A 84 5.20 -13.87 1.66
CA GLY A 84 6.08 -14.34 0.59
C GLY A 84 7.53 -14.49 1.03
N LYS A 85 8.07 -13.47 1.71
CA LYS A 85 9.45 -13.50 2.26
C LYS A 85 9.60 -14.59 3.32
N VAL A 86 8.60 -14.75 4.20
CA VAL A 86 8.59 -15.76 5.25
C VAL A 86 8.54 -17.16 4.62
N ARG A 87 7.69 -17.36 3.62
CA ARG A 87 7.64 -18.65 2.88
C ARG A 87 8.97 -18.97 2.21
N GLN A 88 9.58 -18.01 1.55
CA GLN A 88 10.90 -18.15 0.91
C GLN A 88 11.97 -18.50 1.93
N TYR A 89 11.99 -17.84 3.09
CA TYR A 89 12.90 -18.18 4.19
C TYR A 89 12.69 -19.63 4.70
N GLY A 90 11.44 -20.11 4.72
CA GLY A 90 11.09 -21.47 5.09
C GLY A 90 11.51 -22.50 4.06
N THR A 91 11.71 -22.10 2.79
CA THR A 91 12.15 -23.02 1.72
C THR A 91 13.59 -23.46 1.99
N ARG A 92 13.83 -24.76 1.88
CA ARG A 92 15.15 -25.36 2.14
C ARG A 92 16.03 -25.29 0.90
N GLU A 93 17.32 -25.21 1.13
CA GLU A 93 18.34 -25.50 0.13
C GLU A 93 18.61 -27.03 0.13
N GLU A 94 19.02 -27.56 -1.03
CA GLU A 94 19.21 -29.02 -1.23
C GLU A 94 20.19 -29.65 -0.22
N ASP A 95 21.11 -28.85 0.33
CA ASP A 95 22.17 -29.29 1.27
C ASP A 95 21.73 -29.33 2.75
N GLU A 96 20.49 -29.01 3.10
CA GLU A 96 20.08 -28.82 4.51
C GLU A 96 19.58 -30.08 5.24
N GLY A 97 19.67 -31.24 4.62
CA GLY A 97 19.32 -32.54 5.28
C GLY A 97 17.82 -32.74 5.56
N SER A 98 17.47 -33.55 6.57
CA SER A 98 16.09 -33.88 6.91
C SER A 98 15.31 -32.70 7.49
N GLY A 99 13.97 -32.65 7.25
CA GLY A 99 13.02 -31.64 7.71
C GLY A 99 13.10 -31.29 9.20
N ASP A 100 12.60 -30.07 9.55
CA ASP A 100 12.40 -29.70 10.95
C ASP A 100 10.91 -29.42 11.24
N SER A 101 10.59 -29.21 12.52
CA SER A 101 9.21 -29.06 12.99
C SER A 101 8.47 -27.84 12.45
N LEU A 102 9.18 -26.88 11.84
CA LEU A 102 8.61 -25.61 11.34
C LEU A 102 8.29 -25.67 9.84
N ASP A 103 8.77 -26.66 9.10
CA ASP A 103 8.58 -26.76 7.65
C ASP A 103 7.12 -26.70 7.23
N GLU A 104 6.24 -27.34 7.97
CA GLU A 104 4.82 -27.35 7.67
C GLU A 104 4.19 -25.97 7.85
N SER A 105 4.57 -25.25 8.91
CA SER A 105 4.09 -23.88 9.16
C SER A 105 4.46 -22.93 8.04
N PHE A 106 5.68 -23.02 7.50
CA PHE A 106 6.10 -22.22 6.35
C PHE A 106 5.38 -22.61 5.06
N ARG A 107 5.13 -23.91 4.86
CA ARG A 107 4.45 -24.44 3.67
C ARG A 107 2.98 -24.04 3.62
N LEU A 108 2.32 -23.90 4.77
CA LEU A 108 0.93 -23.45 4.87
C LEU A 108 0.73 -21.98 4.49
N LEU A 109 1.79 -21.19 4.40
CA LEU A 109 1.67 -19.78 3.98
C LEU A 109 1.39 -19.70 2.48
N GLU A 110 0.28 -19.04 2.12
CA GLU A 110 -0.08 -18.73 0.74
C GLU A 110 -0.01 -17.22 0.51
N PRO A 111 1.09 -16.69 -0.04
CA PRO A 111 1.33 -15.25 -0.15
C PRO A 111 0.49 -14.55 -1.22
N VAL A 112 -0.36 -15.23 -1.97
CA VAL A 112 -1.22 -14.69 -3.04
C VAL A 112 -0.53 -13.56 -3.81
N THR A 113 0.64 -13.83 -4.36
CA THR A 113 1.55 -12.86 -4.98
C THR A 113 0.90 -12.05 -6.10
N ALA A 114 -0.01 -12.65 -6.88
CA ALA A 114 -0.74 -11.97 -7.93
C ALA A 114 -1.58 -10.80 -7.39
N LEU A 115 -2.24 -10.98 -6.24
CA LEU A 115 -3.01 -9.92 -5.61
C LEU A 115 -2.12 -8.81 -5.08
N ALA A 116 -1.00 -9.16 -4.42
CA ALA A 116 -0.04 -8.17 -3.94
C ALA A 116 0.52 -7.31 -5.09
N HIS A 117 0.87 -7.93 -6.21
CA HIS A 117 1.34 -7.24 -7.41
C HIS A 117 0.26 -6.31 -8.00
N GLU A 118 -1.00 -6.75 -8.06
CA GLU A 118 -2.08 -5.93 -8.60
C GLU A 118 -2.38 -4.73 -7.71
N ILE A 119 -2.38 -4.90 -6.39
CA ILE A 119 -2.52 -3.77 -5.46
C ILE A 119 -1.36 -2.78 -5.66
N ARG A 120 -0.12 -3.25 -5.74
CA ARG A 120 1.07 -2.41 -5.95
C ARG A 120 1.02 -1.68 -7.29
N ARG A 121 0.53 -2.32 -8.33
CA ARG A 121 0.36 -1.71 -9.66
C ARG A 121 -0.66 -0.58 -9.64
N CYS A 122 -1.75 -0.75 -8.90
CA CYS A 122 -2.87 0.19 -8.90
C CYS A 122 -2.71 1.32 -7.87
N ILE A 123 -2.09 1.07 -6.72
CA ILE A 123 -2.04 1.99 -5.59
C ILE A 123 -0.60 2.40 -5.31
N LEU A 124 -0.31 3.69 -5.47
CA LEU A 124 1.02 4.26 -5.26
C LEU A 124 1.23 4.72 -3.81
N ALA A 125 0.18 5.26 -3.19
CA ALA A 125 0.15 5.72 -1.81
C ALA A 125 -1.29 5.70 -1.27
N GLU A 126 -1.48 6.02 0.01
CA GLU A 126 -2.81 6.02 0.66
C GLU A 126 -3.81 6.99 0.00
N ASP A 127 -3.31 8.03 -0.66
CA ASP A 127 -4.07 9.07 -1.36
C ASP A 127 -3.81 9.10 -2.87
N ALA A 128 -2.99 8.19 -3.41
CA ALA A 128 -2.55 8.21 -4.79
C ALA A 128 -2.75 6.87 -5.51
N MET A 129 -3.54 6.91 -6.57
CA MET A 129 -3.77 5.78 -7.47
C MET A 129 -3.01 5.99 -8.79
N ALA A 130 -2.42 4.93 -9.32
CA ALA A 130 -1.73 4.95 -10.60
C ALA A 130 -2.65 5.40 -11.74
N ASP A 131 -2.13 6.16 -12.69
CA ASP A 131 -2.91 6.64 -13.84
C ASP A 131 -3.50 5.50 -14.67
N ASP A 132 -2.81 4.39 -14.70
CA ASP A 132 -3.15 3.19 -15.47
C ASP A 132 -3.75 2.07 -14.60
N ALA A 133 -4.21 2.38 -13.39
CA ALA A 133 -4.89 1.41 -12.54
C ALA A 133 -6.10 0.76 -13.26
N SER A 134 -6.79 1.53 -14.13
CA SER A 134 -7.75 0.99 -15.09
C SER A 134 -7.69 1.75 -16.41
N SER A 135 -8.18 1.13 -17.51
CA SER A 135 -8.30 1.80 -18.81
C SER A 135 -9.18 3.04 -18.74
N ALA A 136 -10.31 2.94 -18.04
CA ALA A 136 -11.24 4.06 -17.85
C ALA A 136 -10.60 5.23 -17.11
N LEU A 137 -9.86 4.98 -16.02
CA LEU A 137 -9.16 6.03 -15.28
C LEU A 137 -8.09 6.70 -16.14
N ARG A 138 -7.33 5.91 -16.91
CA ARG A 138 -6.33 6.43 -17.85
C ARG A 138 -6.94 7.36 -18.89
N GLU A 139 -8.06 6.97 -19.50
CA GLU A 139 -8.76 7.78 -20.49
C GLU A 139 -9.30 9.08 -19.89
N ILE A 140 -9.93 9.00 -18.72
CA ILE A 140 -10.46 10.17 -18.01
C ILE A 140 -9.32 11.14 -17.69
N ARG A 141 -8.24 10.69 -17.07
CA ARG A 141 -7.11 11.54 -16.71
C ARG A 141 -6.40 12.14 -17.94
N ARG A 142 -6.31 11.35 -19.02
CA ARG A 142 -5.80 11.88 -20.31
C ARG A 142 -6.68 12.98 -20.86
N SER A 143 -8.00 12.77 -20.87
CA SER A 143 -8.97 13.77 -21.33
C SER A 143 -8.91 15.03 -20.47
N MET A 144 -8.82 14.90 -19.14
CA MET A 144 -8.66 16.05 -18.23
C MET A 144 -7.41 16.87 -18.58
N ARG A 145 -6.25 16.20 -18.74
CA ARG A 145 -5.01 16.90 -19.13
C ARG A 145 -5.15 17.61 -20.48
N GLN A 146 -5.73 16.95 -21.47
CA GLN A 146 -5.96 17.58 -22.78
C GLN A 146 -6.88 18.81 -22.71
N MET A 147 -7.90 18.78 -21.85
CA MET A 147 -8.78 19.94 -21.64
C MET A 147 -8.06 21.06 -20.91
N ASP A 148 -7.24 20.75 -19.90
CA ASP A 148 -6.44 21.73 -19.18
C ASP A 148 -5.42 22.41 -20.12
N ASP A 149 -4.70 21.64 -20.94
CA ASP A 149 -3.79 22.15 -21.97
C ASP A 149 -4.52 23.08 -22.95
N ARG A 150 -5.74 22.74 -23.35
CA ARG A 150 -6.59 23.59 -24.22
C ARG A 150 -6.95 24.89 -23.54
N VAL A 151 -7.35 24.86 -22.28
CA VAL A 151 -7.67 26.07 -21.50
C VAL A 151 -6.43 26.96 -21.41
N HIS A 152 -5.28 26.39 -21.04
CA HIS A 152 -4.02 27.13 -20.98
C HIS A 152 -3.62 27.74 -22.33
N SER A 153 -3.75 26.96 -23.42
CA SER A 153 -3.46 27.47 -24.78
C SER A 153 -4.37 28.63 -25.17
N THR A 154 -5.67 28.50 -24.88
CA THR A 154 -6.64 29.56 -25.14
C THR A 154 -6.34 30.85 -24.35
N LEU A 155 -6.05 30.70 -23.06
CA LEU A 155 -5.69 31.81 -22.18
C LEU A 155 -4.39 32.49 -22.65
N ASN A 156 -3.37 31.73 -23.00
CA ASN A 156 -2.12 32.23 -23.55
C ASN A 156 -2.34 32.97 -24.88
N SER A 157 -3.22 32.45 -25.73
CA SER A 157 -3.63 33.13 -26.97
C SER A 157 -4.33 34.49 -26.70
N MET A 158 -5.19 34.54 -25.68
CA MET A 158 -5.84 35.78 -25.26
C MET A 158 -4.83 36.80 -24.69
N VAL A 159 -3.93 36.32 -23.81
CA VAL A 159 -2.90 37.17 -23.18
C VAL A 159 -1.94 37.77 -24.20
N ASN A 160 -1.59 37.03 -25.26
CA ASN A 160 -0.65 37.46 -26.29
C ASN A 160 -1.33 38.03 -27.54
N GLY A 161 -2.65 37.93 -27.63
CA GLY A 161 -3.46 38.38 -28.77
C GLY A 161 -4.08 39.79 -28.58
N SER A 162 -5.22 40.00 -29.21
CA SER A 162 -5.94 41.29 -29.21
C SER A 162 -6.41 41.73 -27.81
N ALA A 163 -6.66 40.77 -26.91
CA ALA A 163 -7.06 41.07 -25.54
C ALA A 163 -5.94 41.70 -24.69
N ARG A 164 -4.68 41.63 -25.14
CA ARG A 164 -3.52 42.21 -24.44
C ARG A 164 -3.69 43.68 -24.07
N THR A 165 -4.34 44.47 -24.90
CA THR A 165 -4.58 45.89 -24.65
C THR A 165 -5.48 46.16 -23.45
N TRP A 166 -6.37 45.22 -23.14
CA TRP A 166 -7.33 45.30 -22.02
C TRP A 166 -6.76 44.76 -20.70
N LEU A 167 -5.68 44.00 -20.76
CA LEU A 167 -5.08 43.39 -19.58
C LEU A 167 -4.14 44.38 -18.87
N GLN A 168 -4.21 44.39 -17.55
CA GLN A 168 -3.28 45.12 -16.71
C GLN A 168 -1.90 44.47 -16.77
N ASP A 169 -1.85 43.14 -16.59
CA ASP A 169 -0.65 42.32 -16.68
C ASP A 169 -0.92 41.09 -17.55
N ALA A 170 0.13 40.59 -18.20
CA ALA A 170 0.06 39.37 -19.02
C ALA A 170 0.25 38.10 -18.15
N VAL A 171 -0.48 37.99 -17.04
CA VAL A 171 -0.37 36.93 -16.09
C VAL A 171 -1.69 36.18 -15.95
N ILE A 172 -1.67 34.87 -16.08
CA ILE A 172 -2.81 34.03 -15.78
C ILE A 172 -2.73 33.69 -14.29
N THR A 173 -3.77 34.02 -13.53
CA THR A 173 -3.87 33.72 -12.10
C THR A 173 -5.01 32.72 -11.86
N MET A 174 -4.99 32.06 -10.69
CA MET A 174 -6.08 31.17 -10.26
C MET A 174 -6.72 31.74 -9.00
N ARG A 175 -8.06 31.87 -8.99
CA ARG A 175 -8.85 32.25 -7.83
C ARG A 175 -10.06 31.30 -7.72
N ASP A 176 -10.27 30.72 -6.57
CA ASP A 176 -11.40 29.81 -6.29
C ASP A 176 -11.58 28.72 -7.36
N GLY A 177 -10.45 28.13 -7.81
CA GLY A 177 -10.44 27.06 -8.81
C GLY A 177 -10.75 27.53 -10.24
N ARG A 178 -10.75 28.88 -10.52
CA ARG A 178 -10.97 29.42 -11.83
C ARG A 178 -9.76 30.22 -12.31
N TYR A 179 -9.43 30.10 -13.58
CA TYR A 179 -8.42 30.94 -14.22
C TYR A 179 -8.95 32.34 -14.37
N CYS A 180 -8.16 33.33 -13.97
CA CYS A 180 -8.49 34.73 -14.03
C CYS A 180 -7.39 35.54 -14.77
N LEU A 181 -7.79 36.48 -15.58
CA LEU A 181 -6.93 37.46 -16.23
C LEU A 181 -7.18 38.86 -15.60
N PRO A 182 -6.16 39.57 -15.16
CA PRO A 182 -6.33 40.90 -14.58
C PRO A 182 -6.65 41.92 -15.69
N VAL A 183 -7.86 42.52 -15.65
CA VAL A 183 -8.32 43.51 -16.61
C VAL A 183 -8.13 44.91 -16.03
N LYS A 184 -7.72 45.90 -16.85
CA LYS A 184 -7.62 47.27 -16.45
C LYS A 184 -8.99 47.84 -16.07
N ALA A 185 -9.05 48.70 -15.06
CA ALA A 185 -10.30 49.23 -14.53
C ALA A 185 -11.16 49.93 -15.58
N GLU A 186 -10.52 50.59 -16.56
CA GLU A 186 -11.18 51.29 -17.66
C GLU A 186 -11.96 50.38 -18.62
N TYR A 187 -11.58 49.10 -18.71
CA TYR A 187 -12.24 48.11 -19.58
C TYR A 187 -13.20 47.18 -18.84
N ARG A 188 -13.42 47.39 -17.53
CA ARG A 188 -14.24 46.48 -16.68
C ARG A 188 -15.65 46.25 -17.24
N ASN A 189 -16.25 47.25 -17.86
CA ASN A 189 -17.62 47.16 -18.38
C ASN A 189 -17.68 46.63 -19.84
N GLN A 190 -16.55 46.41 -20.47
CA GLN A 190 -16.45 45.95 -21.87
C GLN A 190 -16.08 44.48 -21.98
N VAL A 191 -15.59 43.89 -20.88
CA VAL A 191 -15.20 42.48 -20.79
C VAL A 191 -16.22 41.76 -19.90
N GLN A 192 -17.06 40.92 -20.52
CA GLN A 192 -17.99 40.01 -19.83
C GLN A 192 -17.43 38.60 -19.83
#